data_e13147951470e642aca196f6698fcb70
#
_entry.id   e13147951470e642aca196f6698fcb70
#
_cell.length_a   1.000
_cell.length_b   1.000
_cell.length_c   1.000
_cell.angle_alpha   90.00
_cell.angle_beta   90.00
_cell.angle_gamma   90.00
#
_symmetry.space_group_name_H-M   'P 1'
#
loop_
_entity.id
_entity.type
_entity.pdbx_description
1 polymer ?
#
loop_
_entity_poly.entity_id
_entity_poly.type
_entity_poly.pdbx_seq_one_letter_code
_entity_poly.pdbx_strand_id
1 'polypeptide(L)'
;IRVVDIQGNIQSVVKNTKNINELLVEENHEYIDIMSFGLPEEEYIKAGFSLNEKDRSLVIPDYFEPFMKKNIDIFFACKTDYGVTNMILFKGDADQDRPNRL
;
A
#
# COMPACT_ATOMS: atom_id res chain seq x y z
N ILE A 1 4.32 1.25 10.02
CA ILE A 1 2.92 1.74 9.81
C ILE A 1 2.42 1.17 8.49
N ARG A 2 1.20 0.68 8.47
CA ARG A 2 0.52 0.28 7.23
C ARG A 2 -0.68 1.19 6.98
N VAL A 3 -0.68 1.86 5.83
CA VAL A 3 -1.83 2.63 5.36
C VAL A 3 -2.82 1.67 4.71
N VAL A 4 -4.01 1.60 5.26
CA VAL A 4 -5.05 0.65 4.81
C VAL A 4 -6.07 1.29 3.88
N ASP A 5 -6.21 2.60 3.93
CA ASP A 5 -7.11 3.38 3.08
C ASP A 5 -6.68 4.84 3.01
N ILE A 6 -6.99 5.51 1.91
CA ILE A 6 -6.83 6.96 1.73
C ILE A 6 -8.12 7.52 1.17
N GLN A 7 -8.77 8.37 1.96
CA GLN A 7 -9.96 9.08 1.52
C GLN A 7 -9.62 10.49 1.04
N GLY A 8 -10.15 10.84 -0.13
CA GLY A 8 -9.96 12.16 -0.73
C GLY A 8 -9.02 12.17 -1.92
N ASN A 9 -8.41 13.32 -2.17
CA ASN A 9 -7.51 13.47 -3.32
C ASN A 9 -6.12 12.92 -3.00
N ILE A 10 -5.61 12.01 -3.83
CA ILE A 10 -4.26 11.44 -3.69
C ILE A 10 -3.15 12.50 -3.61
N GLN A 11 -3.34 13.65 -4.26
CA GLN A 11 -2.40 14.76 -4.15
C GLN A 11 -2.22 15.26 -2.70
N SER A 12 -3.17 14.96 -1.83
CA SER A 12 -3.04 15.23 -0.41
C SER A 12 -1.95 14.38 0.25
N VAL A 13 -1.70 13.17 -0.22
CA VAL A 13 -0.60 12.32 0.25
C VAL A 13 0.73 12.98 -0.08
N VAL A 14 0.88 13.43 -1.33
CA VAL A 14 2.09 14.12 -1.78
C VAL A 14 2.37 15.37 -0.94
N LYS A 15 1.32 16.17 -0.71
CA LYS A 15 1.43 17.41 0.10
C LYS A 15 1.78 17.14 1.56
N ASN A 16 1.39 15.99 2.08
CA ASN A 16 1.60 15.62 3.47
C ASN A 16 2.83 14.72 3.70
N THR A 17 3.67 14.53 2.70
CA THR A 17 4.90 13.70 2.81
C THR A 17 5.76 14.11 4.00
N LYS A 18 5.89 15.42 4.25
CA LYS A 18 6.65 15.90 5.40
C LYS A 18 6.07 15.40 6.71
N ASN A 19 4.76 15.51 6.89
CA ASN A 19 4.07 15.08 8.10
C ASN A 19 4.17 13.55 8.27
N ILE A 20 4.13 12.79 7.17
CA ILE A 20 4.33 11.34 7.19
C ILE A 20 5.74 10.99 7.69
N ASN A 21 6.77 11.68 7.21
CA ASN A 21 8.14 11.48 7.67
C ASN A 21 8.33 11.89 9.14
N GLU A 22 7.73 12.99 9.57
CA GLU A 22 7.73 13.40 10.97
C GLU A 22 7.09 12.32 11.86
N LEU A 23 5.96 11.79 11.45
CA LEU A 23 5.27 10.70 12.17
C LEU A 23 6.14 9.46 12.31
N LEU A 24 6.88 9.05 11.26
CA LEU A 24 7.81 7.92 11.33
C LEU A 24 8.88 8.14 12.41
N VAL A 25 9.46 9.34 12.45
CA VAL A 25 10.52 9.67 13.40
C VAL A 25 9.99 9.77 14.83
N GLU A 26 8.90 10.51 15.03
CA GLU A 26 8.31 10.75 16.36
C GLU A 26 7.82 9.46 17.01
N GLU A 27 7.20 8.58 16.24
CA GLU A 27 6.64 7.32 16.72
C GLU A 27 7.65 6.16 16.66
N ASN A 28 8.90 6.42 16.25
CA ASN A 28 9.97 5.42 16.13
C ASN A 28 9.57 4.22 15.27
N HIS A 29 8.94 4.48 14.13
CA HIS A 29 8.58 3.46 13.15
C HIS A 29 9.67 3.30 12.08
N GLU A 30 9.91 2.06 11.65
CA GLU A 30 10.94 1.77 10.65
C GLU A 30 10.53 2.21 9.24
N TYR A 31 9.24 2.07 8.90
CA TYR A 31 8.72 2.38 7.57
C TYR A 31 7.20 2.57 7.55
N ILE A 32 6.73 3.15 6.45
CA ILE A 32 5.31 3.17 6.08
C ILE A 32 5.16 2.39 4.77
N ASP A 33 4.19 1.50 4.70
CA ASP A 33 3.82 0.82 3.48
C ASP A 33 2.36 1.10 3.08
N ILE A 34 2.13 1.13 1.78
CA ILE A 34 0.82 1.33 1.16
C ILE A 34 0.63 0.24 0.11
N MET A 35 -0.50 -0.44 0.18
CA MET A 35 -0.91 -1.39 -0.82
C MET A 35 -2.16 -0.86 -1.52
N SER A 36 -2.03 -0.60 -2.81
CA SER A 36 -3.11 0.00 -3.60
C SER A 36 -3.09 -0.46 -5.05
N PHE A 37 -4.20 -0.27 -5.71
CA PHE A 37 -4.36 -0.47 -7.14
C PHE A 37 -5.05 0.74 -7.76
N GLY A 38 -4.69 1.07 -9.00
CA GLY A 38 -5.37 2.10 -9.80
C GLY A 38 -4.90 3.54 -9.57
N LEU A 39 -3.93 3.75 -8.68
CA LEU A 39 -3.31 5.07 -8.50
C LEU A 39 -2.08 5.23 -9.41
N PRO A 40 -1.84 6.44 -9.93
CA PRO A 40 -0.63 6.73 -10.67
C PRO A 40 0.62 6.53 -9.80
N GLU A 41 1.54 5.68 -10.26
CA GLU A 41 2.82 5.42 -9.58
C GLU A 41 3.61 6.70 -9.29
N GLU A 42 3.54 7.65 -10.21
CA GLU A 42 4.24 8.93 -10.13
C GLU A 42 3.88 9.74 -8.87
N GLU A 43 2.65 9.63 -8.40
CA GLU A 43 2.22 10.34 -7.20
C GLU A 43 2.90 9.77 -5.94
N TYR A 44 3.11 8.46 -5.89
CA TYR A 44 3.85 7.83 -4.80
C TYR A 44 5.34 8.19 -4.84
N ILE A 45 5.94 8.17 -6.02
CA ILE A 45 7.35 8.56 -6.19
C ILE A 45 7.57 10.01 -5.77
N LYS A 46 6.69 10.93 -6.15
CA LYS A 46 6.72 12.32 -5.70
C LYS A 46 6.59 12.46 -4.18
N ALA A 47 5.82 11.58 -3.55
CA ALA A 47 5.67 11.52 -2.10
C ALA A 47 6.85 10.85 -1.38
N GLY A 48 7.88 10.39 -2.11
CA GLY A 48 9.06 9.76 -1.55
C GLY A 48 8.94 8.27 -1.29
N PHE A 49 7.90 7.63 -1.79
CA PHE A 49 7.77 6.17 -1.70
C PHE A 49 8.60 5.47 -2.77
N SER A 50 9.15 4.32 -2.43
CA SER A 50 9.73 3.37 -3.38
C SER A 50 8.70 2.33 -3.78
N LEU A 51 8.67 1.96 -5.06
CA LEU A 51 7.75 0.96 -5.56
C LEU A 51 8.40 -0.43 -5.46
N ASN A 52 7.77 -1.33 -4.72
CA ASN A 52 8.29 -2.68 -4.53
C ASN A 52 8.44 -3.49 -5.83
N GLU A 53 7.58 -3.24 -6.80
CA GLU A 53 7.66 -3.90 -8.12
C GLU A 53 8.93 -3.54 -8.88
N LYS A 54 9.46 -2.33 -8.68
CA LYS A 54 10.66 -1.81 -9.35
C LYS A 54 11.93 -2.08 -8.55
N ASP A 55 11.84 -2.05 -7.23
CA ASP A 55 12.97 -2.29 -6.34
C ASP A 55 12.71 -3.52 -5.45
N ARG A 56 13.07 -4.68 -5.98
CA ARG A 56 12.95 -5.96 -5.26
C ARG A 56 14.01 -6.14 -4.16
N SER A 57 14.95 -5.22 -4.04
CA SER A 57 15.90 -5.23 -2.92
C SER A 57 15.23 -4.83 -1.60
N LEU A 58 14.16 -4.05 -1.68
CA LEU A 58 13.35 -3.71 -0.52
C LEU A 58 12.39 -4.86 -0.20
N VAL A 59 12.53 -5.42 0.99
CA VAL A 59 11.63 -6.47 1.46
C VAL A 59 10.56 -5.86 2.35
N ILE A 60 9.31 -5.93 1.91
CA ILE A 60 8.13 -5.60 2.74
C ILE A 60 7.64 -6.90 3.34
N PRO A 61 7.81 -7.11 4.67
CA PRO A 61 7.41 -8.37 5.29
C PRO A 61 5.90 -8.62 5.15
N ASP A 62 5.57 -9.87 4.87
CA ASP A 62 4.20 -10.32 4.97
C ASP A 62 3.83 -10.53 6.44
N TYR A 63 2.83 -9.77 6.92
CA TYR A 63 2.35 -9.85 8.29
C TYR A 63 1.17 -10.80 8.48
N PHE A 64 0.81 -11.54 7.45
CA PHE A 64 -0.10 -12.67 7.58
C PHE A 64 0.65 -13.90 8.13
N GLU A 65 -0.01 -14.66 8.95
CA GLU A 65 0.58 -15.91 9.44
C GLU A 65 0.65 -17.00 8.35
N PRO A 66 1.80 -17.69 8.22
CA PRO A 66 3.05 -17.48 8.92
C PRO A 66 3.79 -16.26 8.38
N PHE A 67 4.40 -15.48 9.28
CA PHE A 67 5.23 -14.35 8.88
C PHE A 67 6.34 -14.79 7.94
N MET A 68 6.41 -14.14 6.79
CA MET A 68 7.44 -14.39 5.81
C MET A 68 8.21 -13.10 5.53
N LYS A 69 9.53 -13.15 5.77
CA LYS A 69 10.43 -12.04 5.43
C LYS A 69 10.82 -12.11 3.95
N LYS A 70 9.84 -11.96 3.09
CA LYS A 70 10.04 -11.93 1.64
C LYS A 70 8.93 -11.12 0.99
N ASN A 71 9.22 -10.59 -0.20
CA ASN A 71 8.19 -10.01 -1.04
C ASN A 71 7.30 -11.14 -1.60
N ILE A 72 6.01 -10.98 -1.46
CA ILE A 72 5.01 -11.84 -2.08
C ILE A 72 4.17 -11.04 -3.05
N ASP A 73 3.72 -11.68 -4.11
CA ASP A 73 2.76 -11.08 -5.02
C ASP A 73 1.36 -11.23 -4.40
N ILE A 74 0.65 -10.12 -4.30
CA ILE A 74 -0.70 -10.10 -3.75
C ILE A 74 -1.66 -9.91 -4.91
N PHE A 75 -2.50 -10.92 -5.09
CA PHE A 75 -3.53 -10.92 -6.10
C PHE A 75 -4.86 -10.49 -5.50
N PHE A 76 -5.63 -9.77 -6.28
CA PHE A 76 -6.99 -9.46 -5.92
C PHE A 76 -7.90 -9.64 -7.13
N ALA A 77 -9.18 -9.83 -6.89
CA ALA A 77 -10.21 -9.84 -7.92
C ALA A 77 -11.36 -8.95 -7.45
N CYS A 78 -11.90 -8.19 -8.38
CA CYS A 78 -13.10 -7.41 -8.13
C CYS A 78 -14.09 -7.63 -9.26
N LYS A 79 -15.37 -7.51 -8.95
CA LYS A 79 -16.45 -7.50 -9.91
C LYS A 79 -17.23 -6.21 -9.77
N THR A 80 -17.42 -5.49 -10.87
CA THR A 80 -18.21 -4.26 -10.89
C THR A 80 -19.13 -4.25 -12.10
N ASP A 81 -20.29 -3.65 -11.94
CA ASP A 81 -21.26 -3.43 -13.02
C ASP A 81 -20.93 -2.14 -13.81
N TYR A 82 -19.97 -1.39 -13.33
CA TYR A 82 -19.49 -0.16 -13.97
C TYR A 82 -18.14 -0.40 -14.65
N GLY A 83 -17.87 0.30 -15.74
CA GLY A 83 -16.56 0.20 -16.43
C GLY A 83 -15.42 0.53 -15.46
N VAL A 84 -14.35 -0.26 -15.54
CA VAL A 84 -13.21 -0.26 -14.60
C VAL A 84 -12.26 0.93 -14.76
N THR A 85 -12.61 1.94 -15.54
CA THR A 85 -11.70 2.97 -16.02
C THR A 85 -11.11 3.90 -14.95
N ASN A 86 -11.66 3.94 -13.74
CA ASN A 86 -11.18 4.83 -12.68
C ASN A 86 -11.33 4.22 -11.26
N MET A 87 -11.16 2.92 -11.17
CA MET A 87 -11.27 2.25 -9.87
C MET A 87 -9.95 2.36 -9.11
N ILE A 88 -10.05 2.82 -7.89
CA ILE A 88 -8.93 2.85 -6.94
C ILE A 88 -9.31 1.92 -5.79
N LEU A 89 -8.41 1.04 -5.43
CA LEU A 89 -8.59 0.11 -4.32
C LEU A 89 -7.40 0.20 -3.38
N PHE A 90 -7.68 0.19 -2.11
CA PHE A 90 -6.70 0.04 -1.04
C PHE A 90 -6.89 -1.30 -0.32
N LYS A 91 -5.93 -1.62 0.51
CA LYS A 91 -6.01 -2.82 1.34
C LYS A 91 -7.28 -2.89 2.17
N GLY A 92 -7.78 -1.76 2.66
CA GLY A 92 -9.00 -1.67 3.46
C GLY A 92 -10.29 -1.96 2.70
N ASP A 93 -10.28 -1.86 1.38
CA ASP A 93 -11.44 -2.14 0.53
C ASP A 93 -11.63 -3.64 0.25
N ALA A 94 -10.62 -4.44 0.51
CA ALA A 94 -10.66 -5.87 0.24
C ALA A 94 -11.13 -6.65 1.47
N ASP A 95 -12.00 -7.63 1.23
CA ASP A 95 -12.24 -8.68 2.21
C ASP A 95 -10.96 -9.51 2.34
N GLN A 96 -10.33 -9.40 3.50
CA GLN A 96 -9.05 -10.05 3.77
C GLN A 96 -9.32 -11.35 4.48
N ASP A 97 -9.60 -12.39 3.70
CA ASP A 97 -9.50 -13.73 4.22
C ASP A 97 -8.07 -13.97 4.75
N ARG A 98 -8.00 -14.41 5.97
CA ARG A 98 -6.74 -14.92 6.49
C ARG A 98 -6.33 -16.06 5.56
N PRO A 99 -5.07 -16.11 5.12
CA PRO A 99 -4.64 -17.22 4.30
C PRO A 99 -4.95 -18.52 5.06
N ASN A 100 -5.87 -19.27 4.54
CA ASN A 100 -6.16 -20.58 5.09
C ASN A 100 -4.87 -21.40 4.98
N ARG A 101 -4.44 -21.96 6.09
CA ARG A 101 -3.37 -22.93 6.07
C ARG A 101 -3.86 -24.10 5.19
N LEU A 102 -3.26 -24.22 4.04
CA LEU A 102 -3.31 -25.46 3.29
C LEU A 102 -2.35 -26.46 3.92
#